data_7a2a55ed3c0315144a00a18e72f681e2
#
_entry.id   7a2a55ed3c0315144a00a18e72f681e2
#
_cell.length_a   1.000
_cell.length_b   1.000
_cell.length_c   1.000
_cell.angle_alpha   90.00
_cell.angle_beta   90.00
_cell.angle_gamma   90.00
#
_symmetry.space_group_name_H-M   'P 1'
#
loop_
_entity.id
_entity.type
_entity.pdbx_description
1 polymer ?
#
loop_
_entity_poly.entity_id
_entity_poly.type
_entity_poly.pdbx_seq_one_letter_code
_entity_poly.pdbx_strand_id
1 'polypeptide(L)'
;MAAQWPRYSRGLPEKVMQSGLSVSGIYDLGPIARTPSINADVRLTESDALKVSPALMPPATKAPVYIAVGGRELGGFKEQHALLASNWGSVIAEGIPCPDDNHFTILNSFANPEAE
;
A
#
# COMPACT_ATOMS: atom_id res chain seq x y z
N MET A 1 -8.44 -1.21 5.59
CA MET A 1 -8.42 -1.15 7.07
C MET A 1 -7.74 0.10 7.59
N ALA A 2 -6.46 0.30 7.40
CA ALA A 2 -5.72 1.43 7.95
C ALA A 2 -6.24 2.83 7.55
N ALA A 3 -6.95 2.95 6.44
CA ALA A 3 -7.50 4.21 5.96
C ALA A 3 -8.95 4.48 6.38
N GLN A 4 -9.78 3.46 6.43
CA GLN A 4 -11.24 3.67 6.53
C GLN A 4 -11.99 2.69 7.45
N TRP A 5 -11.30 1.84 8.21
CA TRP A 5 -12.00 0.82 8.99
C TRP A 5 -13.09 1.36 9.95
N PRO A 6 -12.94 2.53 10.61
CA PRO A 6 -13.97 3.03 11.51
C PRO A 6 -15.30 3.32 10.80
N ARG A 7 -15.24 3.60 9.51
CA ARG A 7 -16.43 3.87 8.68
C ARG A 7 -17.26 2.62 8.43
N TYR A 8 -16.62 1.44 8.41
CA TYR A 8 -17.27 0.17 8.05
C TYR A 8 -17.48 -0.80 9.21
N SER A 9 -16.90 -0.52 10.36
CA SER A 9 -16.88 -1.46 11.49
C SER A 9 -17.25 -0.77 12.79
N ARG A 10 -18.53 -0.46 12.93
CA ARG A 10 -19.07 0.13 14.16
C ARG A 10 -19.01 -0.87 15.31
N GLY A 11 -18.64 -0.42 16.49
CA GLY A 11 -18.57 -1.26 17.69
C GLY A 11 -17.24 -1.96 17.92
N LEU A 12 -16.28 -1.82 16.99
CA LEU A 12 -14.90 -2.26 17.21
C LEU A 12 -14.08 -1.16 17.91
N PRO A 13 -13.03 -1.53 18.67
CA PRO A 13 -12.13 -0.55 19.28
C PRO A 13 -11.48 0.35 18.22
N GLU A 14 -11.18 1.61 18.58
CA GLU A 14 -10.42 2.49 17.70
C GLU A 14 -9.08 1.88 17.29
N LYS A 15 -8.46 1.14 18.20
CA LYS A 15 -7.17 0.50 18.02
C LYS A 15 -7.31 -0.96 17.61
N VAL A 16 -7.93 -1.22 16.46
CA VAL A 16 -8.08 -2.58 15.91
C VAL A 16 -6.77 -3.13 15.38
N MET A 17 -5.95 -2.27 14.77
CA MET A 17 -4.70 -2.64 14.14
C MET A 17 -3.52 -2.31 15.05
N GLN A 18 -2.66 -3.30 15.35
CA GLN A 18 -1.45 -3.12 16.15
C GLN A 18 -0.26 -2.64 15.33
N SER A 19 -0.15 -3.13 14.10
CA SER A 19 0.86 -2.75 13.11
C SER A 19 0.40 -3.20 11.73
N GLY A 20 1.07 -2.73 10.70
CA GLY A 20 0.80 -3.12 9.32
C GLY A 20 2.09 -3.27 8.53
N LEU A 21 2.10 -4.22 7.61
CA LEU A 21 3.13 -4.36 6.58
C LEU A 21 2.45 -4.34 5.22
N SER A 22 2.88 -3.44 4.35
CA SER A 22 2.43 -3.39 2.98
C SER A 22 3.60 -3.65 2.03
N VAL A 23 3.43 -4.62 1.15
CA VAL A 23 4.46 -5.07 0.22
C VAL A 23 3.99 -4.81 -1.20
N SER A 24 4.72 -4.02 -1.95
CA SER A 24 4.47 -3.74 -3.38
C SER A 24 3.03 -3.31 -3.68
N GLY A 25 2.48 -2.46 -2.83
CA GLY A 25 1.08 -2.03 -2.93
C GLY A 25 0.85 -0.96 -4.00
N ILE A 26 -0.41 -0.81 -4.37
CA ILE A 26 -0.93 0.31 -5.15
C ILE A 26 -1.83 1.12 -4.24
N TYR A 27 -1.50 2.39 -4.05
CA TYR A 27 -2.13 3.25 -3.05
C TYR A 27 -2.89 4.42 -3.65
N ASP A 28 -2.61 4.74 -4.91
CA ASP A 28 -3.41 5.62 -5.78
C ASP A 28 -3.81 4.82 -7.01
N LEU A 29 -5.10 4.59 -7.18
CA LEU A 29 -5.65 3.79 -8.28
C LEU A 29 -5.99 4.62 -9.52
N GLY A 30 -5.74 5.91 -9.50
CA GLY A 30 -5.92 6.77 -10.67
C GLY A 30 -5.20 6.26 -11.92
N PRO A 31 -3.90 5.91 -11.84
CA PRO A 31 -3.17 5.33 -12.97
C PRO A 31 -3.79 4.03 -13.50
N ILE A 32 -4.35 3.19 -12.63
CA ILE A 32 -5.04 1.95 -13.03
C ILE A 32 -6.29 2.27 -13.85
N ALA A 33 -7.09 3.23 -13.40
CA ALA A 33 -8.29 3.65 -14.13
C ALA A 33 -7.95 4.19 -15.54
N ARG A 34 -6.75 4.75 -15.72
CA ARG A 34 -6.24 5.27 -16.99
C ARG A 34 -5.45 4.27 -17.81
N THR A 35 -5.33 3.02 -17.38
CA THR A 35 -4.60 1.97 -18.10
C THR A 35 -5.58 0.98 -18.70
N PRO A 36 -5.92 1.07 -20.00
CA PRO A 36 -6.99 0.27 -20.60
C PRO A 36 -6.81 -1.24 -20.49
N SER A 37 -5.58 -1.72 -20.59
CA SER A 37 -5.27 -3.15 -20.50
C SER A 37 -5.60 -3.76 -19.14
N ILE A 38 -5.43 -3.00 -18.08
CA ILE A 38 -5.74 -3.42 -16.71
C ILE A 38 -7.19 -3.09 -16.39
N ASN A 39 -7.65 -1.90 -16.76
CA ASN A 39 -8.97 -1.43 -16.40
C ASN A 39 -10.12 -2.13 -17.17
N ALA A 40 -9.81 -2.85 -18.24
CA ALA A 40 -10.79 -3.72 -18.90
C ALA A 40 -11.38 -4.76 -17.94
N ASP A 41 -10.56 -5.29 -17.03
CA ASP A 41 -10.98 -6.26 -16.02
C ASP A 41 -11.50 -5.60 -14.74
N VAL A 42 -10.82 -4.56 -14.27
CA VAL A 42 -11.13 -3.89 -12.99
C VAL A 42 -12.35 -2.97 -13.10
N ARG A 43 -12.54 -2.33 -14.24
CA ARG A 43 -13.66 -1.44 -14.54
C ARG A 43 -13.84 -0.28 -13.57
N LEU A 44 -12.75 0.35 -13.17
CA LEU A 44 -12.76 1.55 -12.33
C LEU A 44 -13.06 2.80 -13.17
N THR A 45 -13.93 3.64 -12.67
CA THR A 45 -14.02 5.04 -13.10
C THR A 45 -12.96 5.87 -12.33
N GLU A 46 -12.63 7.05 -12.84
CA GLU A 46 -11.74 7.95 -12.09
C GLU A 46 -12.34 8.35 -10.73
N SER A 47 -13.66 8.53 -10.67
CA SER A 47 -14.36 8.80 -9.41
C SER A 47 -14.26 7.65 -8.42
N ASP A 48 -14.37 6.41 -8.88
CA ASP A 48 -14.21 5.22 -8.04
C ASP A 48 -12.76 5.08 -7.55
N ALA A 49 -11.80 5.34 -8.43
CA ALA A 49 -10.38 5.31 -8.08
C ALA A 49 -10.07 6.27 -6.92
N LEU A 50 -10.61 7.48 -6.94
CA LEU A 50 -10.44 8.45 -5.85
C LEU A 50 -10.99 7.94 -4.51
N LYS A 51 -12.12 7.23 -4.54
CA LYS A 51 -12.77 6.71 -3.33
C LYS A 51 -12.03 5.54 -2.68
N VAL A 52 -11.23 4.81 -3.44
CA VAL A 52 -10.55 3.60 -2.98
C VAL A 52 -9.03 3.72 -2.98
N SER A 53 -8.50 4.93 -3.11
CA SER A 53 -7.07 5.21 -3.10
C SER A 53 -6.58 5.62 -1.71
N PRO A 54 -5.94 4.73 -0.95
CA PRO A 54 -5.50 5.03 0.42
C PRO A 54 -4.54 6.20 0.52
N ALA A 55 -3.66 6.38 -0.46
CA ALA A 55 -2.69 7.48 -0.46
C ALA A 55 -3.35 8.86 -0.53
N LEU A 56 -4.59 8.95 -1.00
CA LEU A 56 -5.37 10.19 -1.10
C LEU A 56 -6.26 10.44 0.14
N MET A 57 -6.18 9.57 1.14
CA MET A 57 -6.92 9.64 2.39
C MET A 57 -5.95 9.79 3.55
N PRO A 58 -6.34 10.48 4.64
CA PRO A 58 -5.54 10.41 5.87
C PRO A 58 -5.59 9.02 6.46
N PRO A 59 -4.51 8.55 7.13
CA PRO A 59 -4.54 7.28 7.83
C PRO A 59 -5.56 7.35 8.97
N ALA A 60 -6.39 6.29 9.10
CA ALA A 60 -7.36 6.17 10.21
C ALA A 60 -6.74 5.47 11.44
N THR A 61 -5.48 5.11 11.37
CA THR A 61 -4.74 4.46 12.45
C THR A 61 -3.53 5.29 12.87
N LYS A 62 -3.10 5.12 14.12
CA LYS A 62 -1.81 5.60 14.62
C LYS A 62 -0.80 4.44 14.79
N ALA A 63 -1.22 3.22 14.45
CA ALA A 63 -0.35 2.05 14.49
C ALA A 63 0.79 2.18 13.48
N PRO A 64 1.99 1.68 13.78
CA PRO A 64 3.11 1.76 12.86
C PRO A 64 2.85 0.93 11.60
N VAL A 65 3.13 1.52 10.45
CA VAL A 65 3.02 0.87 9.15
C VAL A 65 4.41 0.76 8.54
N TYR A 66 4.78 -0.45 8.17
CA TYR A 66 6.00 -0.76 7.44
C TYR A 66 5.67 -0.94 5.97
N ILE A 67 6.50 -0.43 5.09
CA ILE A 67 6.29 -0.52 3.65
C ILE A 67 7.53 -1.09 2.97
N ALA A 68 7.32 -1.91 1.96
CA ALA A 68 8.39 -2.52 1.19
C ALA A 68 8.04 -2.51 -0.31
N VAL A 69 9.05 -2.32 -1.14
CA VAL A 69 8.99 -2.48 -2.58
C VAL A 69 10.33 -3.01 -3.08
N GLY A 70 10.30 -3.92 -4.05
CA GLY A 70 11.51 -4.49 -4.62
C GLY A 70 12.28 -3.48 -5.47
N GLY A 71 13.60 -3.49 -5.35
CA GLY A 71 14.47 -2.61 -6.14
C GLY A 71 14.42 -2.89 -7.64
N ARG A 72 14.01 -4.10 -8.03
CA ARG A 72 13.86 -4.54 -9.42
C ARG A 72 12.41 -4.52 -9.91
N GLU A 73 11.48 -3.96 -9.15
CA GLU A 73 10.11 -3.80 -9.59
C GLU A 73 9.98 -2.68 -10.63
N LEU A 74 8.87 -2.69 -11.38
CA LEU A 74 8.56 -1.63 -12.32
C LEU A 74 8.45 -0.27 -11.62
N GLY A 75 8.80 0.79 -12.32
CA GLY A 75 8.82 2.15 -11.77
C GLY A 75 7.50 2.59 -11.13
N GLY A 76 6.37 2.14 -11.67
CA GLY A 76 5.04 2.43 -11.13
C GLY A 76 4.87 1.98 -9.68
N PHE A 77 5.38 0.82 -9.29
CA PHE A 77 5.34 0.35 -7.90
C PHE A 77 6.22 1.19 -6.98
N LYS A 78 7.38 1.62 -7.45
CA LYS A 78 8.27 2.51 -6.70
C LYS A 78 7.66 3.89 -6.49
N GLU A 79 6.97 4.41 -7.48
CA GLU A 79 6.24 5.68 -7.39
C GLU A 79 5.10 5.58 -6.37
N GLN A 80 4.34 4.48 -6.37
CA GLN A 80 3.28 4.22 -5.41
C GLN A 80 3.82 4.13 -3.98
N HIS A 81 4.93 3.44 -3.79
CA HIS A 81 5.63 3.35 -2.51
C HIS A 81 6.03 4.75 -1.99
N ALA A 82 6.68 5.55 -2.83
CA ALA A 82 7.10 6.90 -2.48
C ALA A 82 5.91 7.81 -2.16
N LEU A 83 4.81 7.67 -2.89
CA LEU A 83 3.59 8.44 -2.67
C LEU A 83 2.99 8.14 -1.29
N LEU A 84 2.86 6.87 -0.92
CA LEU A 84 2.34 6.52 0.41
C LEU A 84 3.28 6.98 1.51
N ALA A 85 4.59 6.78 1.35
CA ALA A 85 5.58 7.23 2.32
C ALA A 85 5.50 8.74 2.57
N SER A 86 5.26 9.52 1.52
CA SER A 86 5.08 10.96 1.62
C SER A 86 3.77 11.34 2.32
N ASN A 87 2.66 10.74 1.91
CA ASN A 87 1.33 11.15 2.37
C ASN A 87 0.98 10.59 3.76
N TRP A 88 1.55 9.45 4.13
CA TRP A 88 1.33 8.78 5.42
C TRP A 88 2.54 8.84 6.35
N GLY A 89 3.44 9.79 6.15
CA GLY A 89 4.69 9.90 6.92
C GLY A 89 4.51 9.86 8.44
N SER A 90 3.36 10.32 8.95
CA SER A 90 3.07 10.30 10.39
C SER A 90 2.92 8.90 10.99
N VAL A 91 2.60 7.89 10.18
CA VAL A 91 2.42 6.49 10.63
C VAL A 91 3.39 5.51 9.96
N ILE A 92 4.11 5.94 8.92
CA ILE A 92 5.15 5.09 8.31
C ILE A 92 6.32 4.98 9.29
N ALA A 93 6.51 3.79 9.82
CA ALA A 93 7.58 3.51 10.78
C ALA A 93 8.92 3.30 10.08
N GLU A 94 8.92 2.53 8.99
CA GLU A 94 10.13 2.20 8.26
C GLU A 94 9.80 1.73 6.84
N GLY A 95 10.67 2.09 5.88
CA GLY A 95 10.75 1.44 4.58
C GLY A 95 11.73 0.29 4.64
N ILE A 96 11.28 -0.92 4.33
CA ILE A 96 12.13 -2.12 4.37
C ILE A 96 12.82 -2.26 3.02
N PRO A 97 14.16 -2.20 2.96
CA PRO A 97 14.89 -2.29 1.70
C PRO A 97 14.91 -3.74 1.18
N CYS A 98 14.52 -3.90 -0.08
CA CYS A 98 14.57 -5.18 -0.80
C CYS A 98 15.20 -4.94 -2.18
N PRO A 99 16.50 -4.54 -2.26
CA PRO A 99 17.09 -4.00 -3.48
C PRO A 99 17.19 -5.00 -4.63
N ASP A 100 17.27 -6.28 -4.32
CA ASP A 100 17.46 -7.34 -5.32
C ASP A 100 16.16 -8.05 -5.71
N ASP A 101 15.06 -7.71 -5.07
CA ASP A 101 13.78 -8.36 -5.32
C ASP A 101 12.98 -7.67 -6.44
N ASN A 102 12.23 -8.48 -7.19
CA ASN A 102 11.16 -8.06 -8.07
C ASN A 102 9.80 -8.31 -7.42
N HIS A 103 8.72 -8.00 -8.13
CA HIS A 103 7.35 -8.15 -7.63
C HIS A 103 7.00 -9.58 -7.17
N PHE A 104 7.64 -10.58 -7.74
CA PHE A 104 7.37 -11.99 -7.43
C PHE A 104 8.30 -12.56 -6.36
N THR A 105 9.56 -12.14 -6.34
CA THR A 105 10.56 -12.68 -5.39
C THR A 105 10.49 -12.03 -4.01
N ILE A 106 9.95 -10.83 -3.90
CA ILE A 106 9.92 -10.09 -2.64
C ILE A 106 9.19 -10.85 -1.52
N LEU A 107 8.15 -11.60 -1.84
CA LEU A 107 7.45 -12.42 -0.86
C LEU A 107 8.29 -13.58 -0.34
N ASN A 108 9.18 -14.12 -1.16
CA ASN A 108 10.10 -15.18 -0.74
C ASN A 108 11.11 -14.65 0.28
N SER A 109 11.58 -13.42 0.10
CA SER A 109 12.47 -12.77 1.07
C SER A 109 11.81 -12.62 2.43
N PHE A 110 10.52 -12.25 2.48
CA PHE A 110 9.78 -12.18 3.73
C PHE A 110 9.45 -13.55 4.34
N ALA A 111 9.38 -14.60 3.53
CA ALA A 111 9.13 -15.96 3.99
C ALA A 111 10.37 -16.66 4.53
N ASN A 112 11.57 -16.14 4.28
CA ASN A 112 12.82 -16.71 4.74
C ASN A 112 13.23 -16.10 6.09
N PRO A 113 13.21 -16.88 7.19
CA PRO A 113 13.55 -16.36 8.52
C PRO A 113 15.03 -15.97 8.68
N GLU A 114 15.89 -16.38 7.75
CA GLU A 114 17.32 -16.04 7.73
C GLU A 114 17.64 -14.85 6.82
N ALA A 115 16.66 -14.34 6.08
CA ALA A 115 16.83 -13.12 5.29
C ALA A 115 16.80 -11.90 6.20
N GLU A 116 17.86 -11.09 6.13
CA GLU A 116 17.94 -9.80 6.85
C GLU A 116 17.08 -8.72 6.18
#